data_e59fdb49b39e9a584f733e2aef2137f8
#
_entry.id   e59fdb49b39e9a584f733e2aef2137f8
#
_cell.length_a   1.000
_cell.length_b   1.000
_cell.length_c   1.000
_cell.angle_alpha   90.00
_cell.angle_beta   90.00
_cell.angle_gamma   90.00
#
_symmetry.space_group_name_H-M   'P 1'
#
loop_
_entity.id
_entity.type
_entity.pdbx_description
1 polymer ?
#
loop_
_entity_poly.entity_id
_entity_poly.type
_entity_poly.pdbx_seq_one_letter_code
_entity_poly.pdbx_strand_id
1 'polypeptide(L)'
;LGKTLQLLCFIGEYLENAKDKKPVLVVAPVSLLENWEAETNRFFSAKFAKILSLYGENLKDRKIPKHLISAQLRDDHGITHLLEEEWLGDADIVLTTYETMRDLEFSLARVDWGIMVCDEAQKIKVPTAMVTKAAKAQKADFKIACTGTPVENSLTDLWCLFDFIQGNLLGSLSEFNKIYRR
;
A
#
# COMPACT_ATOMS: atom_id res chain seq x y z
N LEU A 1 14.72 -11.63 -9.24
CA LEU A 1 14.04 -11.96 -10.48
C LEU A 1 12.73 -12.68 -10.18
N GLY A 2 11.61 -12.30 -10.87
CA GLY A 2 10.33 -13.00 -10.79
C GLY A 2 9.43 -12.65 -9.60
N LYS A 3 9.76 -11.67 -8.75
CA LYS A 3 8.91 -11.27 -7.60
C LYS A 3 7.49 -10.89 -8.05
N THR A 4 7.37 -10.04 -9.06
CA THR A 4 6.08 -9.57 -9.58
C THR A 4 5.20 -10.73 -10.04
N LEU A 5 5.75 -11.69 -10.79
CA LEU A 5 5.01 -12.87 -11.23
C LEU A 5 4.52 -13.73 -10.05
N GLN A 6 5.38 -13.98 -9.06
CA GLN A 6 5.00 -14.74 -7.86
C GLN A 6 3.87 -14.05 -7.10
N LEU A 7 3.93 -12.73 -6.96
CA LEU A 7 2.88 -11.94 -6.32
C LEU A 7 1.58 -11.96 -7.12
N LEU A 8 1.66 -11.86 -8.45
CA LEU A 8 0.48 -11.96 -9.31
C LEU A 8 -0.16 -13.35 -9.24
N CYS A 9 0.63 -14.43 -9.18
CA CYS A 9 0.07 -15.76 -8.94
C CYS A 9 -0.65 -15.87 -7.60
N PHE A 10 -0.07 -15.30 -6.53
CA PHE A 10 -0.71 -15.28 -5.22
C PHE A 10 -2.00 -14.45 -5.21
N ILE A 11 -1.98 -13.26 -5.82
CA ILE A 11 -3.16 -12.41 -5.97
C ILE A 11 -4.24 -13.11 -6.80
N GLY A 12 -3.85 -13.78 -7.89
CA GLY A 12 -4.77 -14.55 -8.74
C GLY A 12 -5.46 -15.67 -7.98
N GLU A 13 -4.71 -16.45 -7.23
CA GLU A 13 -5.25 -17.51 -6.36
C GLU A 13 -6.23 -16.94 -5.32
N TYR A 14 -5.89 -15.82 -4.70
CA TYR A 14 -6.79 -15.12 -3.78
C TYR A 14 -8.08 -14.65 -4.47
N LEU A 15 -7.98 -13.97 -5.62
CA LEU A 15 -9.14 -13.46 -6.34
C LEU A 15 -10.04 -14.58 -6.87
N GLU A 16 -9.50 -15.76 -7.16
CA GLU A 16 -10.28 -16.92 -7.61
C GLU A 16 -11.00 -17.63 -6.47
N ASN A 17 -10.32 -17.83 -5.34
CA ASN A 17 -10.77 -18.77 -4.31
C ASN A 17 -11.26 -18.11 -3.01
N ALA A 18 -11.04 -16.81 -2.79
CA ALA A 18 -11.53 -16.16 -1.58
C ALA A 18 -13.06 -16.12 -1.53
N LYS A 19 -13.62 -16.56 -0.39
CA LYS A 19 -15.08 -16.54 -0.15
C LYS A 19 -15.62 -15.12 -0.03
N ASP A 20 -14.86 -14.26 0.60
CA ASP A 20 -15.15 -12.83 0.79
C ASP A 20 -14.04 -12.02 0.10
N LYS A 21 -14.29 -11.67 -1.17
CA LYS A 21 -13.33 -10.96 -2.00
C LYS A 21 -13.26 -9.50 -1.60
N LYS A 22 -12.12 -9.10 -1.09
CA LYS A 22 -11.76 -7.71 -0.85
C LYS A 22 -10.76 -7.24 -1.91
N PRO A 23 -10.71 -5.95 -2.23
CA PRO A 23 -9.75 -5.43 -3.20
C PRO A 23 -8.31 -5.58 -2.71
N VAL A 24 -7.39 -5.61 -3.67
CA VAL A 24 -5.95 -5.72 -3.45
C VAL A 24 -5.29 -4.37 -3.68
N LEU A 25 -4.44 -3.92 -2.76
CA LEU A 25 -3.63 -2.71 -2.88
C LEU A 25 -2.18 -3.07 -3.19
N VAL A 26 -1.66 -2.57 -4.30
CA VAL A 26 -0.24 -2.68 -4.66
C VAL A 26 0.38 -1.29 -4.61
N VAL A 27 1.39 -1.13 -3.76
CA VAL A 27 2.15 0.11 -3.59
C VAL A 27 3.58 -0.13 -4.09
N ALA A 28 3.99 0.64 -5.09
CA ALA A 28 5.31 0.52 -5.69
C ALA A 28 5.88 1.89 -6.09
N PRO A 29 7.20 2.02 -6.28
CA PRO A 29 7.77 3.19 -6.94
C PRO A 29 7.15 3.41 -8.33
N VAL A 30 6.95 4.67 -8.72
CA VAL A 30 6.33 5.02 -10.01
C VAL A 30 7.03 4.33 -11.19
N SER A 31 8.34 4.18 -11.14
CA SER A 31 9.13 3.50 -12.19
C SER A 31 8.80 2.01 -12.36
N LEU A 32 8.16 1.38 -11.39
CA LEU A 32 7.76 -0.03 -11.45
C LEU A 32 6.27 -0.21 -11.77
N LEU A 33 5.44 0.83 -11.59
CA LEU A 33 4.00 0.71 -11.76
C LEU A 33 3.59 0.38 -13.20
N GLU A 34 4.26 0.94 -14.20
CA GLU A 34 4.01 0.59 -15.61
C GLU A 34 4.28 -0.90 -15.87
N ASN A 35 5.34 -1.44 -15.26
CA ASN A 35 5.64 -2.87 -15.36
C ASN A 35 4.59 -3.71 -14.62
N TRP A 36 4.15 -3.28 -13.42
CA TRP A 36 3.07 -3.92 -12.69
C TRP A 36 1.78 -3.95 -13.53
N GLU A 37 1.41 -2.84 -14.15
CA GLU A 37 0.23 -2.73 -15.00
C GLU A 37 0.33 -3.64 -16.23
N ALA A 38 1.48 -3.63 -16.93
CA ALA A 38 1.74 -4.48 -18.08
C ALA A 38 1.69 -5.98 -17.74
N GLU A 39 2.35 -6.40 -16.66
CA GLU A 39 2.35 -7.78 -16.19
C GLU A 39 0.95 -8.22 -15.74
N THR A 40 0.23 -7.36 -15.01
CA THR A 40 -1.13 -7.66 -14.56
C THR A 40 -2.08 -7.84 -15.76
N ASN A 41 -2.02 -6.94 -16.74
CA ASN A 41 -2.81 -7.06 -17.97
C ASN A 41 -2.41 -8.26 -18.84
N ARG A 42 -1.17 -8.72 -18.74
CA ARG A 42 -0.69 -9.91 -19.45
C ARG A 42 -1.22 -11.20 -18.83
N PHE A 43 -1.27 -11.29 -17.50
CA PHE A 43 -1.63 -12.52 -16.79
C PHE A 43 -3.12 -12.58 -16.42
N PHE A 44 -3.77 -11.42 -16.24
CA PHE A 44 -5.19 -11.36 -15.92
C PHE A 44 -5.99 -10.78 -17.08
N SER A 45 -7.06 -11.44 -17.46
CA SER A 45 -8.02 -10.85 -18.39
C SER A 45 -8.85 -9.78 -17.66
N ALA A 46 -9.33 -8.77 -18.40
CA ALA A 46 -10.22 -7.75 -17.86
C ALA A 46 -11.55 -8.32 -17.29
N LYS A 47 -11.90 -9.55 -17.66
CA LYS A 47 -13.05 -10.27 -17.08
C LYS A 47 -12.70 -10.94 -15.75
N PHE A 48 -11.42 -11.24 -15.51
CA PHE A 48 -10.96 -11.89 -14.29
C PHE A 48 -10.69 -10.88 -13.18
N ALA A 49 -10.00 -9.77 -13.49
CA ALA A 49 -9.69 -8.73 -12.53
C ALA A 49 -9.73 -7.33 -13.16
N LYS A 50 -10.38 -6.41 -12.48
CA LYS A 50 -10.43 -4.99 -12.85
C LYS A 50 -9.35 -4.21 -12.13
N ILE A 51 -8.49 -3.54 -12.90
CA ILE A 51 -7.34 -2.81 -12.41
C ILE A 51 -7.66 -1.33 -12.39
N LEU A 52 -7.36 -0.68 -11.26
CA LEU A 52 -7.41 0.75 -11.09
C LEU A 52 -6.01 1.31 -10.86
N SER A 53 -5.49 2.08 -11.81
CA SER A 53 -4.25 2.82 -11.67
C SER A 53 -4.52 4.15 -10.96
N LEU A 54 -4.19 4.22 -9.67
CA LEU A 54 -4.43 5.39 -8.80
C LEU A 54 -3.14 6.22 -8.67
N TYR A 55 -2.64 6.74 -9.80
CA TYR A 55 -1.47 7.64 -9.87
C TYR A 55 -1.51 8.45 -11.17
N GLY A 56 -0.64 9.47 -11.28
CA GLY A 56 -0.53 10.30 -12.49
C GLY A 56 -1.82 11.04 -12.84
N GLU A 57 -2.17 11.05 -14.12
CA GLU A 57 -3.38 11.72 -14.63
C GLU A 57 -4.66 11.05 -14.13
N ASN A 58 -4.68 9.72 -14.00
CA ASN A 58 -5.85 8.96 -13.55
C ASN A 58 -6.30 9.32 -12.12
N LEU A 59 -5.40 9.93 -11.34
CA LEU A 59 -5.69 10.37 -9.99
C LEU A 59 -6.45 11.70 -9.95
N LYS A 60 -6.26 12.57 -10.94
CA LYS A 60 -6.80 13.94 -10.92
C LYS A 60 -8.32 13.97 -10.87
N ASP A 61 -8.95 13.15 -11.68
CA ASP A 61 -10.41 13.11 -11.82
C ASP A 61 -11.14 12.46 -10.63
N ARG A 62 -10.37 11.85 -9.72
CA ARG A 62 -10.90 11.15 -8.54
C ARG A 62 -10.69 11.91 -7.24
N LYS A 63 -9.94 13.00 -7.28
CA LYS A 63 -9.70 13.85 -6.11
C LYS A 63 -10.82 14.84 -5.90
N ILE A 64 -11.30 14.93 -4.67
CA ILE A 64 -12.17 16.01 -4.25
C ILE A 64 -11.38 17.33 -4.34
N PRO A 65 -11.92 18.37 -5.02
CA PRO A 65 -11.30 19.67 -5.06
C PRO A 65 -11.04 20.22 -3.65
N LYS A 66 -9.86 20.78 -3.40
CA LYS A 66 -9.44 21.24 -2.06
C LYS A 66 -10.43 22.19 -1.38
N HIS A 67 -11.11 23.04 -2.15
CA HIS A 67 -12.09 24.00 -1.61
C HIS A 67 -13.38 23.32 -1.13
N LEU A 68 -13.65 22.07 -1.55
CA LEU A 68 -14.80 21.27 -1.09
C LEU A 68 -14.48 20.43 0.16
N ILE A 69 -13.20 20.27 0.51
CA ILE A 69 -12.81 19.60 1.75
C ILE A 69 -13.13 20.52 2.91
N SER A 70 -13.91 20.03 3.90
CA SER A 70 -14.35 20.84 5.03
C SER A 70 -13.15 21.45 5.79
N ALA A 71 -13.32 22.67 6.31
CA ALA A 71 -12.31 23.33 7.12
C ALA A 71 -11.92 22.48 8.33
N GLN A 72 -12.91 21.86 8.99
CA GLN A 72 -12.67 21.00 10.15
C GLN A 72 -11.73 19.83 9.84
N LEU A 73 -11.89 19.14 8.70
CA LEU A 73 -10.99 18.06 8.30
C LEU A 73 -9.56 18.56 8.02
N ARG A 74 -9.44 19.78 7.48
CA ARG A 74 -8.13 20.39 7.22
C ARG A 74 -7.43 20.83 8.49
N ASP A 75 -8.17 21.46 9.40
CA ASP A 75 -7.61 22.09 10.60
C ASP A 75 -7.35 21.07 11.70
N ASP A 76 -8.30 20.14 11.95
CA ASP A 76 -8.20 19.15 13.04
C ASP A 76 -7.31 17.95 12.67
N HIS A 77 -7.31 17.54 11.40
CA HIS A 77 -6.65 16.31 10.95
C HIS A 77 -5.56 16.52 9.90
N GLY A 78 -5.34 17.75 9.44
CA GLY A 78 -4.35 18.05 8.40
C GLY A 78 -4.68 17.42 7.03
N ILE A 79 -5.94 17.04 6.79
CA ILE A 79 -6.35 16.35 5.58
C ILE A 79 -6.49 17.36 4.45
N THR A 80 -5.58 17.31 3.49
CA THR A 80 -5.56 18.21 2.33
C THR A 80 -5.95 17.52 1.03
N HIS A 81 -6.04 16.19 1.03
CA HIS A 81 -6.36 15.38 -0.14
C HIS A 81 -7.35 14.28 0.24
N LEU A 82 -8.45 14.21 -0.48
CA LEU A 82 -9.46 13.16 -0.36
C LEU A 82 -9.84 12.67 -1.76
N LEU A 83 -10.25 11.41 -1.82
CA LEU A 83 -10.91 10.83 -2.99
C LEU A 83 -12.42 10.93 -2.84
N GLU A 84 -13.14 10.96 -3.95
CA GLU A 84 -14.59 10.87 -3.99
C GLU A 84 -15.08 9.58 -3.32
N GLU A 85 -16.32 9.54 -2.88
CA GLU A 85 -16.85 8.42 -2.09
C GLU A 85 -16.78 7.09 -2.85
N GLU A 86 -17.09 7.11 -4.14
CA GLU A 86 -17.11 5.92 -5.01
C GLU A 86 -15.81 5.72 -5.82
N TRP A 87 -14.71 6.30 -5.39
CA TRP A 87 -13.45 6.29 -6.14
C TRP A 87 -12.95 4.88 -6.49
N LEU A 88 -13.22 3.91 -5.65
CA LEU A 88 -12.77 2.52 -5.82
C LEU A 88 -13.59 1.80 -6.91
N GLY A 89 -14.90 2.12 -7.01
CA GLY A 89 -15.81 1.44 -7.93
C GLY A 89 -15.83 -0.06 -7.68
N ASP A 90 -15.67 -0.81 -8.74
CA ASP A 90 -15.61 -2.27 -8.75
C ASP A 90 -14.19 -2.81 -9.03
N ALA A 91 -13.17 -2.05 -8.66
CA ALA A 91 -11.78 -2.45 -8.86
C ALA A 91 -11.40 -3.62 -7.93
N ASP A 92 -10.79 -4.64 -8.52
CA ASP A 92 -10.22 -5.79 -7.80
C ASP A 92 -8.79 -5.52 -7.37
N ILE A 93 -8.02 -4.77 -8.17
CA ILE A 93 -6.61 -4.44 -7.90
C ILE A 93 -6.41 -2.93 -8.07
N VAL A 94 -5.87 -2.28 -7.05
CA VAL A 94 -5.48 -0.87 -7.09
C VAL A 94 -3.96 -0.78 -7.09
N LEU A 95 -3.41 -0.11 -8.11
CA LEU A 95 -1.98 0.18 -8.24
C LEU A 95 -1.73 1.64 -7.86
N THR A 96 -0.81 1.90 -6.93
CA THR A 96 -0.52 3.27 -6.49
C THR A 96 0.95 3.47 -6.10
N THR A 97 1.37 4.72 -5.94
CA THR A 97 2.71 5.07 -5.46
C THR A 97 2.73 5.23 -3.95
N TYR A 98 3.93 5.19 -3.36
CA TYR A 98 4.14 5.50 -1.95
C TYR A 98 3.73 6.93 -1.59
N GLU A 99 4.01 7.88 -2.49
CA GLU A 99 3.65 9.29 -2.33
C GLU A 99 2.12 9.46 -2.35
N THR A 100 1.45 8.85 -3.32
CA THR A 100 -0.01 8.89 -3.44
C THR A 100 -0.68 8.23 -2.23
N MET A 101 -0.17 7.07 -1.78
CA MET A 101 -0.66 6.40 -0.58
C MET A 101 -0.53 7.29 0.66
N ARG A 102 0.60 7.97 0.85
CA ARG A 102 0.80 8.91 1.95
C ARG A 102 -0.19 10.07 1.89
N ASP A 103 -0.34 10.68 0.71
CA ASP A 103 -1.17 11.86 0.53
C ASP A 103 -2.67 11.54 0.65
N LEU A 104 -3.07 10.32 0.33
CA LEU A 104 -4.45 9.83 0.37
C LEU A 104 -4.69 8.82 1.50
N GLU A 105 -3.83 8.80 2.52
CA GLU A 105 -3.88 7.86 3.64
C GLU A 105 -5.30 7.68 4.18
N PHE A 106 -6.01 8.79 4.42
CA PHE A 106 -7.34 8.78 4.99
C PHE A 106 -8.37 8.08 4.09
N SER A 107 -8.34 8.33 2.77
CA SER A 107 -9.26 7.68 1.83
C SER A 107 -8.96 6.20 1.66
N LEU A 108 -7.69 5.83 1.58
CA LEU A 108 -7.27 4.43 1.41
C LEU A 108 -7.48 3.60 2.69
N ALA A 109 -7.28 4.18 3.88
CA ALA A 109 -7.47 3.50 5.15
C ALA A 109 -8.95 3.20 5.49
N ARG A 110 -9.90 3.74 4.74
CA ARG A 110 -11.33 3.40 4.85
C ARG A 110 -11.72 2.13 4.09
N VAL A 111 -10.83 1.63 3.25
CA VAL A 111 -11.03 0.39 2.51
C VAL A 111 -10.49 -0.78 3.32
N ASP A 112 -11.28 -1.85 3.42
CA ASP A 112 -10.81 -3.11 3.95
C ASP A 112 -10.15 -3.92 2.81
N TRP A 113 -8.84 -3.90 2.78
CA TRP A 113 -8.04 -4.60 1.77
C TRP A 113 -7.92 -6.09 2.09
N GLY A 114 -8.03 -6.95 1.10
CA GLY A 114 -7.72 -8.37 1.28
C GLY A 114 -6.21 -8.59 1.35
N ILE A 115 -5.48 -8.02 0.38
CA ILE A 115 -4.03 -8.08 0.31
C ILE A 115 -3.49 -6.67 0.13
N MET A 116 -2.41 -6.33 0.84
CA MET A 116 -1.61 -5.14 0.57
C MET A 116 -0.17 -5.55 0.27
N VAL A 117 0.32 -5.17 -0.90
CA VAL A 117 1.70 -5.39 -1.33
C VAL A 117 2.46 -4.07 -1.33
N CYS A 118 3.61 -4.03 -0.66
CA CYS A 118 4.60 -2.96 -0.77
C CYS A 118 5.82 -3.50 -1.53
N ASP A 119 5.97 -3.13 -2.80
CA ASP A 119 7.15 -3.47 -3.60
C ASP A 119 8.24 -2.42 -3.41
N GLU A 120 9.51 -2.84 -3.38
CA GLU A 120 10.65 -2.03 -2.95
C GLU A 120 10.41 -1.43 -1.54
N ALA A 121 10.03 -2.31 -0.59
CA ALA A 121 9.55 -1.93 0.75
C ALA A 121 10.60 -1.23 1.63
N GLN A 122 11.87 -1.10 1.20
CA GLN A 122 12.84 -0.22 1.85
C GLN A 122 12.38 1.25 1.88
N LYS A 123 11.36 1.61 1.11
CA LYS A 123 10.72 2.94 1.19
C LYS A 123 10.01 3.19 2.53
N ILE A 124 9.62 2.14 3.25
CA ILE A 124 8.92 2.23 4.54
C ILE A 124 9.75 1.72 5.73
N LYS A 125 11.08 1.79 5.64
CA LYS A 125 12.01 1.32 6.69
C LYS A 125 12.23 2.29 7.85
N VAL A 126 11.84 3.56 7.71
CA VAL A 126 12.01 4.58 8.75
C VAL A 126 10.72 4.70 9.56
N PRO A 127 10.70 4.31 10.86
CA PRO A 127 9.47 4.24 11.66
C PRO A 127 8.71 5.57 11.79
N THR A 128 9.44 6.69 11.82
CA THR A 128 8.87 8.03 11.99
C THR A 128 8.41 8.69 10.70
N ALA A 129 8.79 8.14 9.54
CA ALA A 129 8.42 8.71 8.25
C ALA A 129 6.91 8.64 8.00
N MET A 130 6.35 9.69 7.43
CA MET A 130 4.91 9.79 7.11
C MET A 130 4.46 8.64 6.20
N VAL A 131 5.26 8.29 5.20
CA VAL A 131 4.96 7.17 4.29
C VAL A 131 4.87 5.83 5.02
N THR A 132 5.72 5.61 6.03
CA THR A 132 5.69 4.39 6.85
C THR A 132 4.44 4.35 7.71
N LYS A 133 4.07 5.48 8.32
CA LYS A 133 2.84 5.60 9.11
C LYS A 133 1.62 5.36 8.24
N ALA A 134 1.57 5.96 7.05
CA ALA A 134 0.50 5.76 6.08
C ALA A 134 0.36 4.29 5.66
N ALA A 135 1.47 3.59 5.40
CA ALA A 135 1.44 2.17 5.08
C ALA A 135 0.90 1.32 6.24
N LYS A 136 1.33 1.61 7.47
CA LYS A 136 0.86 0.91 8.68
C LYS A 136 -0.62 1.16 8.97
N ALA A 137 -1.13 2.35 8.66
CA ALA A 137 -2.53 2.74 8.84
C ALA A 137 -3.49 1.98 7.93
N GLN A 138 -3.00 1.39 6.82
CA GLN A 138 -3.85 0.61 5.92
C GLN A 138 -4.32 -0.68 6.60
N LYS A 139 -5.63 -0.95 6.48
CA LYS A 139 -6.26 -2.18 6.96
C LYS A 139 -6.20 -3.23 5.87
N ALA A 140 -5.50 -4.33 6.10
CA ALA A 140 -5.44 -5.45 5.17
C ALA A 140 -5.42 -6.77 5.94
N ASP A 141 -6.08 -7.78 5.40
CA ASP A 141 -6.07 -9.13 5.98
C ASP A 141 -4.68 -9.75 5.87
N PHE A 142 -3.97 -9.43 4.77
CA PHE A 142 -2.62 -9.91 4.53
C PHE A 142 -1.71 -8.81 3.98
N LYS A 143 -0.57 -8.57 4.61
CA LYS A 143 0.42 -7.57 4.21
C LYS A 143 1.71 -8.23 3.73
N ILE A 144 2.24 -7.79 2.59
CA ILE A 144 3.46 -8.31 1.97
C ILE A 144 4.43 -7.14 1.79
N ALA A 145 5.67 -7.32 2.26
CA ALA A 145 6.78 -6.42 1.99
C ALA A 145 7.81 -7.11 1.09
N CYS A 146 7.99 -6.62 -0.12
CA CYS A 146 8.99 -7.11 -1.06
C CYS A 146 10.16 -6.14 -1.11
N THR A 147 11.37 -6.63 -0.86
CA THR A 147 12.59 -5.84 -0.94
C THR A 147 13.78 -6.71 -1.32
N GLY A 148 14.72 -6.13 -2.05
CA GLY A 148 16.05 -6.73 -2.29
C GLY A 148 17.03 -6.46 -1.14
N THR A 149 16.75 -5.47 -0.29
CA THR A 149 17.63 -4.98 0.77
C THR A 149 16.86 -4.78 2.08
N PRO A 150 16.49 -5.89 2.78
CA PRO A 150 15.69 -5.80 4.01
C PRO A 150 16.43 -5.07 5.15
N VAL A 151 17.75 -5.10 5.15
CA VAL A 151 18.61 -4.36 6.06
C VAL A 151 19.64 -3.60 5.25
N GLU A 152 19.59 -2.28 5.27
CA GLU A 152 20.60 -1.43 4.61
C GLU A 152 21.51 -0.75 5.64
N ASN A 153 20.95 -0.10 6.64
CA ASN A 153 21.69 0.73 7.56
C ASN A 153 21.67 0.20 9.01
N SER A 154 20.60 -0.44 9.40
CA SER A 154 20.43 -0.92 10.76
C SER A 154 19.39 -2.03 10.89
N LEU A 155 19.43 -2.78 11.98
CA LEU A 155 18.38 -3.74 12.32
C LEU A 155 17.01 -3.09 12.56
N THR A 156 16.97 -1.78 12.81
CA THR A 156 15.71 -1.01 12.87
C THR A 156 14.96 -1.04 11.54
N ASP A 157 15.68 -1.12 10.40
CA ASP A 157 15.06 -1.26 9.08
C ASP A 157 14.24 -2.55 9.03
N LEU A 158 14.83 -3.66 9.46
CA LEU A 158 14.17 -4.96 9.54
C LEU A 158 12.98 -4.93 10.52
N TRP A 159 13.18 -4.37 11.72
CA TRP A 159 12.10 -4.22 12.69
C TRP A 159 10.90 -3.48 12.07
N CYS A 160 11.15 -2.41 11.34
CA CYS A 160 10.09 -1.60 10.73
C CYS A 160 9.28 -2.36 9.68
N LEU A 161 9.94 -3.20 8.86
CA LEU A 161 9.27 -4.05 7.89
C LEU A 161 8.41 -5.12 8.56
N PHE A 162 8.92 -5.76 9.63
CA PHE A 162 8.13 -6.74 10.38
C PHE A 162 6.95 -6.11 11.09
N ASP A 163 7.12 -4.91 11.66
CA ASP A 163 6.03 -4.18 12.31
C ASP A 163 4.96 -3.68 11.32
N PHE A 164 5.33 -3.45 10.04
CA PHE A 164 4.38 -3.20 8.97
C PHE A 164 3.57 -4.47 8.62
N ILE A 165 4.24 -5.62 8.47
CA ILE A 165 3.60 -6.89 8.08
C ILE A 165 2.68 -7.37 9.21
N GLN A 166 3.20 -7.38 10.42
CA GLN A 166 2.47 -7.82 11.61
C GLN A 166 2.91 -6.98 12.82
N GLY A 167 2.07 -6.02 13.19
CA GLY A 167 2.35 -5.13 14.32
C GLY A 167 2.67 -5.90 15.59
N ASN A 168 3.67 -5.41 16.31
CA ASN A 168 4.14 -5.96 17.58
C ASN A 168 4.75 -7.38 17.53
N LEU A 169 5.01 -7.95 16.36
CA LEU A 169 5.62 -9.28 16.23
C LEU A 169 7.01 -9.34 16.90
N LEU A 170 7.80 -8.29 16.75
CA LEU A 170 9.15 -8.16 17.36
C LEU A 170 9.16 -7.29 18.62
N GLY A 171 8.00 -7.07 19.25
CA GLY A 171 7.86 -6.17 20.40
C GLY A 171 8.01 -4.69 20.01
N SER A 172 8.09 -3.83 21.03
CA SER A 172 8.32 -2.39 20.79
C SER A 172 9.72 -2.12 20.25
N LEU A 173 9.89 -1.04 19.47
CA LEU A 173 11.20 -0.63 18.96
C LEU A 173 12.23 -0.40 20.10
N SER A 174 11.75 0.08 21.25
CA SER A 174 12.60 0.28 22.43
C SER A 174 13.15 -1.04 22.98
N GLU A 175 12.32 -2.07 23.09
CA GLU A 175 12.71 -3.41 23.55
C GLU A 175 13.62 -4.08 22.53
N PHE A 176 13.29 -4.02 21.26
CA PHE A 176 14.10 -4.54 20.17
C PHE A 176 15.51 -3.92 20.17
N ASN A 177 15.59 -2.59 20.30
CA ASN A 177 16.87 -1.90 20.34
C ASN A 177 17.72 -2.27 21.59
N LYS A 178 17.10 -2.53 22.75
CA LYS A 178 17.83 -2.98 23.97
C LYS A 178 18.49 -4.35 23.76
N ILE A 179 17.84 -5.22 23.00
CA ILE A 179 18.30 -6.60 22.76
C ILE A 179 19.37 -6.65 21.66
N TYR A 180 19.14 -5.95 20.55
CA TYR A 180 19.89 -6.13 19.30
C TYR A 180 20.81 -4.97 18.92
N ARG A 181 20.65 -3.80 19.55
CA ARG A 181 21.52 -2.64 19.34
C ARG A 181 22.57 -2.60 20.46
N ARG A 182 23.63 -3.35 20.27
CA ARG A 182 24.86 -3.23 21.09
C ARG A 182 25.81 -2.23 20.49
#